data_2221521209f466cc1ff8705fcf38399f
#
_entry.id   2221521209f466cc1ff8705fcf38399f
#
_cell.length_a   1.000
_cell.length_b   1.000
_cell.length_c   1.000
_cell.angle_alpha   90.00
_cell.angle_beta   90.00
_cell.angle_gamma   90.00
#
_symmetry.space_group_name_H-M   'P 1'
#
loop_
_entity.id
_entity.type
_entity.pdbx_description
1 polymer ?
#
loop_
_entity_poly.entity_id
_entity_poly.type
_entity_poly.pdbx_seq_one_letter_code
_entity_poly.pdbx_strand_id
1 'polypeptide(L)'
;MLSGGITVPAYTTYTERDYEYIIDDCTPTIIIISDKIQYEKIKNIIPKKDFIKKTIFFENIENINEEFNLTIQNIFKRNNSSNQNFSDLKIQRKDMACIIYTSGTQGNPKGVMLSHGGILNNCEGANKLLKTFISKKPKFLTWLPLSHSYEHTVQFVQIVVGAKVFYAESIDKLIKNMGECSPEIM
;
A
#
# COMPACT_ATOMS: atom_id res chain seq x y z
N MET A 1 -1.57 0.68 8.98
CA MET A 1 -2.94 0.35 9.41
C MET A 1 -2.97 -0.31 10.78
N LEU A 2 -2.32 -1.46 11.00
CA LEU A 2 -2.30 -2.12 12.33
C LEU A 2 -1.65 -1.28 13.44
N SER A 3 -0.75 -0.36 13.10
CA SER A 3 -0.12 0.58 14.02
C SER A 3 -0.93 1.88 14.26
N GLY A 4 -2.16 1.97 13.77
CA GLY A 4 -2.97 3.17 13.79
C GLY A 4 -2.64 4.19 12.69
N GLY A 5 -1.66 3.90 11.84
CA GLY A 5 -1.33 4.75 10.70
C GLY A 5 -2.35 4.63 9.56
N ILE A 6 -2.67 5.77 8.92
CA ILE A 6 -3.49 5.83 7.72
C ILE A 6 -2.57 5.68 6.51
N THR A 7 -2.80 4.68 5.67
CA THR A 7 -1.98 4.45 4.48
C THR A 7 -2.52 5.18 3.26
N VAL A 8 -1.62 5.74 2.46
CA VAL A 8 -1.96 6.44 1.21
C VAL A 8 -1.10 5.86 0.08
N PRO A 9 -1.55 4.78 -0.58
CA PRO A 9 -0.81 4.20 -1.69
C PRO A 9 -0.91 5.11 -2.92
N ALA A 10 0.25 5.39 -3.52
CA ALA A 10 0.35 6.23 -4.71
C ALA A 10 0.82 5.40 -5.91
N TYR A 11 0.35 5.75 -7.12
CA TYR A 11 0.79 5.10 -8.35
C TYR A 11 2.24 5.47 -8.70
N THR A 12 3.05 4.50 -9.03
CA THR A 12 4.43 4.73 -9.47
C THR A 12 4.53 5.46 -10.82
N THR A 13 3.43 5.53 -11.55
CA THR A 13 3.31 6.26 -12.82
C THR A 13 3.00 7.75 -12.66
N TYR A 14 2.72 8.21 -11.44
CA TYR A 14 2.46 9.63 -11.18
C TYR A 14 3.65 10.50 -11.52
N THR A 15 3.33 11.72 -11.98
CA THR A 15 4.32 12.80 -12.23
C THR A 15 4.71 13.48 -10.92
N GLU A 16 5.77 14.31 -10.95
CA GLU A 16 6.16 15.16 -9.81
C GLU A 16 5.00 16.02 -9.32
N ARG A 17 4.22 16.62 -10.23
CA ARG A 17 3.06 17.45 -9.92
C ARG A 17 1.96 16.66 -9.21
N ASP A 18 1.70 15.43 -9.64
CA ASP A 18 0.69 14.58 -9.02
C ASP A 18 1.09 14.21 -7.58
N TYR A 19 2.38 13.87 -7.39
CA TYR A 19 2.93 13.60 -6.07
C TYR A 19 2.87 14.83 -5.16
N GLU A 20 3.24 16.01 -5.66
CA GLU A 20 3.16 17.25 -4.87
C GLU A 20 1.73 17.52 -4.42
N TYR A 21 0.77 17.40 -5.33
CA TYR A 21 -0.65 17.56 -5.00
C TYR A 21 -1.11 16.58 -3.90
N ILE A 22 -0.81 15.29 -4.03
CA ILE A 22 -1.22 14.27 -3.05
C ILE A 22 -0.53 14.50 -1.70
N ILE A 23 0.75 14.84 -1.71
CA ILE A 23 1.51 15.12 -0.49
C ILE A 23 0.92 16.33 0.25
N ASP A 24 0.52 17.37 -0.47
CA ASP A 24 -0.08 18.56 0.13
C ASP A 24 -1.49 18.29 0.67
N ASP A 25 -2.28 17.48 -0.03
CA ASP A 25 -3.65 17.16 0.35
C ASP A 25 -3.70 16.23 1.57
N CYS A 26 -2.88 15.16 1.62
CA CYS A 26 -2.91 14.19 2.70
C CYS A 26 -1.88 14.44 3.82
N THR A 27 -0.97 15.39 3.67
CA THR A 27 0.05 15.80 4.65
C THR A 27 0.72 14.62 5.39
N PRO A 28 1.44 13.73 4.69
CA PRO A 28 1.95 12.49 5.29
C PRO A 28 3.11 12.77 6.25
N THR A 29 3.09 12.15 7.41
CA THR A 29 4.20 12.22 8.38
C THR A 29 5.40 11.37 7.94
N ILE A 30 5.14 10.28 7.22
CA ILE A 30 6.16 9.34 6.73
C ILE A 30 5.90 9.07 5.25
N ILE A 31 6.97 9.11 4.45
CA ILE A 31 6.95 8.69 3.05
C ILE A 31 7.77 7.41 2.90
N ILE A 32 7.20 6.42 2.20
CA ILE A 32 7.89 5.17 1.88
C ILE A 32 8.13 5.14 0.37
N ILE A 33 9.39 4.93 -0.03
CA ILE A 33 9.83 5.01 -1.42
C ILE A 33 10.39 3.65 -1.84
N SER A 34 9.89 3.11 -2.97
CA SER A 34 10.30 1.80 -3.47
C SER A 34 11.75 1.81 -4.00
N ASP A 35 12.09 2.78 -4.82
CA ASP A 35 13.29 2.78 -5.64
C ASP A 35 13.78 4.20 -5.96
N LYS A 36 14.96 4.28 -6.60
CA LYS A 36 15.58 5.53 -7.02
C LYS A 36 14.72 6.33 -8.00
N ILE A 37 13.99 5.67 -8.90
CA ILE A 37 13.15 6.35 -9.91
C ILE A 37 12.05 7.15 -9.22
N GLN A 38 11.40 6.57 -8.21
CA GLN A 38 10.37 7.26 -7.44
C GLN A 38 10.94 8.38 -6.57
N TYR A 39 12.14 8.16 -6.00
CA TYR A 39 12.84 9.21 -5.25
C TYR A 39 13.13 10.45 -6.10
N GLU A 40 13.65 10.28 -7.32
CA GLU A 40 13.96 11.39 -8.23
C GLU A 40 12.74 12.29 -8.49
N LYS A 41 11.53 11.73 -8.50
CA LYS A 41 10.30 12.51 -8.71
C LYS A 41 9.89 13.37 -7.50
N ILE A 42 10.32 13.01 -6.29
CA ILE A 42 9.86 13.69 -5.05
C ILE A 42 10.97 14.33 -4.22
N LYS A 43 12.23 14.12 -4.58
CA LYS A 43 13.38 14.65 -3.82
C LYS A 43 13.36 16.17 -3.60
N ASN A 44 12.78 16.92 -4.55
CA ASN A 44 12.66 18.37 -4.46
C ASN A 44 11.41 18.84 -3.71
N ILE A 45 10.45 17.93 -3.48
CA ILE A 45 9.20 18.18 -2.76
C ILE A 45 9.42 17.99 -1.25
N ILE A 46 10.03 16.87 -0.86
CA ILE A 46 10.20 16.46 0.54
C ILE A 46 10.80 17.57 1.42
N PRO A 47 11.92 18.24 1.04
CA PRO A 47 12.54 19.25 1.90
C PRO A 47 11.69 20.50 2.15
N LYS A 48 10.67 20.72 1.33
CA LYS A 48 9.77 21.88 1.42
C LYS A 48 8.57 21.65 2.35
N LYS A 49 8.43 20.45 2.93
CA LYS A 49 7.23 20.01 3.64
C LYS A 49 7.58 19.65 5.09
N ASP A 50 7.38 20.58 6.02
CA ASP A 50 7.74 20.44 7.44
C ASP A 50 6.97 19.32 8.17
N PHE A 51 5.84 18.90 7.63
CA PHE A 51 5.05 17.81 8.19
C PHE A 51 5.66 16.42 7.91
N ILE A 52 6.55 16.28 6.93
CA ILE A 52 7.26 15.03 6.64
C ILE A 52 8.40 14.85 7.66
N LYS A 53 8.26 13.88 8.54
CA LYS A 53 9.23 13.64 9.62
C LYS A 53 10.26 12.57 9.27
N LYS A 54 9.89 11.61 8.41
CA LYS A 54 10.79 10.52 8.02
C LYS A 54 10.50 10.06 6.60
N THR A 55 11.57 9.64 5.93
CA THR A 55 11.51 8.94 4.64
C THR A 55 12.11 7.55 4.80
N ILE A 56 11.44 6.53 4.31
CA ILE A 56 11.85 5.13 4.39
C ILE A 56 12.06 4.62 2.96
N PHE A 57 13.21 4.00 2.71
CA PHE A 57 13.58 3.46 1.41
C PHE A 57 13.60 1.92 1.44
N PHE A 58 13.03 1.29 0.43
CA PHE A 58 13.19 -0.14 0.22
C PHE A 58 14.60 -0.48 -0.30
N GLU A 59 15.10 0.32 -1.22
CA GLU A 59 16.46 0.20 -1.76
C GLU A 59 17.43 1.14 -1.05
N ASN A 60 18.70 0.75 -1.01
CA ASN A 60 19.75 1.65 -0.55
C ASN A 60 20.08 2.66 -1.65
N ILE A 61 19.79 3.92 -1.43
CA ILE A 61 20.09 5.00 -2.38
C ILE A 61 21.29 5.79 -1.84
N GLU A 62 22.37 5.86 -2.64
CA GLU A 62 23.59 6.57 -2.26
C GLU A 62 23.38 8.08 -2.12
N ASN A 63 24.15 8.71 -1.27
CA ASN A 63 24.19 10.19 -1.05
C ASN A 63 22.90 10.79 -0.47
N ILE A 64 22.12 10.03 0.28
CA ILE A 64 20.97 10.54 1.02
C ILE A 64 21.40 10.82 2.47
N ASN A 65 21.00 11.98 3.01
CA ASN A 65 21.23 12.32 4.41
C ASN A 65 20.52 11.30 5.33
N GLU A 66 21.30 10.53 6.10
CA GLU A 66 20.80 9.44 6.95
C GLU A 66 19.98 9.91 8.16
N GLU A 67 20.06 11.18 8.53
CA GLU A 67 19.37 11.71 9.72
C GLU A 67 17.84 11.63 9.60
N PHE A 68 17.32 11.88 8.40
CA PHE A 68 15.88 11.84 8.09
C PHE A 68 15.46 10.60 7.29
N ASN A 69 16.43 9.85 6.79
CA ASN A 69 16.21 8.75 5.85
C ASN A 69 16.58 7.42 6.49
N LEU A 70 15.68 6.47 6.40
CA LEU A 70 15.85 5.11 6.91
C LEU A 70 15.73 4.12 5.77
N THR A 71 16.61 3.14 5.71
CA THR A 71 16.36 1.97 4.86
C THR A 71 15.52 0.95 5.63
N ILE A 72 14.73 0.16 4.91
CA ILE A 72 13.95 -0.92 5.53
C ILE A 72 14.87 -1.91 6.25
N GLN A 73 16.06 -2.15 5.69
CA GLN A 73 17.07 -3.01 6.30
C GLN A 73 17.57 -2.45 7.65
N ASN A 74 17.74 -1.13 7.75
CA ASN A 74 18.15 -0.48 8.99
C ASN A 74 17.05 -0.56 10.05
N ILE A 75 15.78 -0.50 9.62
CA ILE A 75 14.63 -0.69 10.53
C ILE A 75 14.62 -2.10 11.11
N PHE A 76 14.82 -3.12 10.28
CA PHE A 76 14.89 -4.52 10.75
C PHE A 76 16.10 -4.81 11.66
N LYS A 77 17.26 -4.15 11.42
CA LYS A 77 18.44 -4.27 12.27
C LYS A 77 18.31 -3.58 13.62
N ARG A 78 17.46 -2.57 13.72
CA ARG A 78 17.13 -1.95 15.00
C ARG A 78 16.30 -2.93 15.81
N ASN A 79 16.99 -3.79 16.55
CA ASN A 79 16.38 -4.77 17.45
C ASN A 79 15.51 -4.01 18.46
N ASN A 80 14.24 -3.97 18.19
CA ASN A 80 13.29 -3.23 18.99
C ASN A 80 12.93 -4.05 20.21
N SER A 81 13.65 -3.81 21.29
CA SER A 81 13.24 -4.18 22.64
C SER A 81 12.04 -3.37 23.15
N SER A 82 11.37 -2.61 22.29
CA SER A 82 10.12 -1.95 22.67
C SER A 82 9.01 -3.00 22.69
N ASN A 83 8.65 -3.46 23.89
CA ASN A 83 7.44 -4.23 24.18
C ASN A 83 6.17 -3.38 23.95
N GLN A 84 6.06 -2.66 22.82
CA GLN A 84 4.82 -1.99 22.46
C GLN A 84 3.83 -3.07 22.02
N ASN A 85 2.89 -3.38 22.88
CA ASN A 85 1.76 -4.24 22.54
C ASN A 85 0.85 -3.50 21.57
N PHE A 86 0.75 -3.96 20.34
CA PHE A 86 -0.25 -3.45 19.37
C PHE A 86 -1.68 -3.60 19.89
N SER A 87 -1.93 -4.48 20.87
CA SER A 87 -3.21 -4.62 21.57
C SER A 87 -3.66 -3.35 22.31
N ASP A 88 -2.75 -2.44 22.61
CA ASP A 88 -3.09 -1.19 23.31
C ASP A 88 -3.67 -0.12 22.36
N LEU A 89 -3.57 -0.34 21.06
CA LEU A 89 -4.19 0.50 20.05
C LEU A 89 -5.67 0.15 19.91
N LYS A 90 -6.53 1.01 20.42
CA LYS A 90 -8.00 0.83 20.34
C LYS A 90 -8.55 1.27 18.98
N ILE A 91 -8.11 0.62 17.90
CA ILE A 91 -8.60 0.88 16.55
C ILE A 91 -10.05 0.38 16.41
N GLN A 92 -10.95 1.25 15.99
CA GLN A 92 -12.37 0.95 15.81
C GLN A 92 -12.71 0.78 14.33
N ARG A 93 -13.82 0.07 14.05
CA ARG A 93 -14.31 -0.12 12.66
C ARG A 93 -14.59 1.20 11.93
N LYS A 94 -14.97 2.27 12.62
CA LYS A 94 -15.22 3.59 12.04
C LYS A 94 -13.95 4.39 11.72
N ASP A 95 -12.81 4.01 12.30
CA ASP A 95 -11.56 4.74 12.10
C ASP A 95 -11.09 4.60 10.65
N MET A 96 -10.44 5.66 10.17
CA MET A 96 -9.88 5.69 8.82
C MET A 96 -8.70 4.72 8.72
N ALA A 97 -8.73 3.86 7.72
CA ALA A 97 -7.69 2.88 7.46
C ALA A 97 -6.74 3.34 6.34
N CYS A 98 -7.29 3.86 5.26
CA CYS A 98 -6.50 4.34 4.13
C CYS A 98 -7.24 5.41 3.32
N ILE A 99 -6.47 6.12 2.49
CA ILE A 99 -6.97 7.05 1.48
C ILE A 99 -6.48 6.56 0.11
N ILE A 100 -7.39 6.37 -0.84
CA ILE A 100 -7.06 5.98 -2.20
C ILE A 100 -7.42 7.12 -3.14
N TYR A 101 -6.42 7.64 -3.85
CA TYR A 101 -6.64 8.69 -4.83
C TYR A 101 -7.14 8.11 -6.14
N THR A 102 -8.27 8.63 -6.60
CA THR A 102 -8.89 8.27 -7.89
C THR A 102 -8.86 9.46 -8.83
N SER A 103 -8.79 9.18 -10.14
CA SER A 103 -8.91 10.23 -11.16
C SER A 103 -10.29 10.89 -11.07
N GLY A 104 -10.32 12.10 -10.52
CA GLY A 104 -11.56 12.89 -10.47
C GLY A 104 -12.01 13.31 -11.87
N THR A 105 -13.31 13.45 -12.06
CA THR A 105 -13.91 13.90 -13.33
C THR A 105 -13.57 15.34 -13.71
N GLN A 106 -12.91 16.11 -12.86
CA GLN A 106 -12.61 17.54 -13.02
C GLN A 106 -11.11 17.88 -12.83
N GLY A 107 -10.18 16.99 -13.14
CA GLY A 107 -8.75 17.30 -13.24
C GLY A 107 -7.89 16.80 -12.07
N ASN A 108 -8.10 17.23 -10.82
CA ASN A 108 -7.27 16.78 -9.70
C ASN A 108 -7.78 15.46 -9.09
N PRO A 109 -6.90 14.54 -8.69
CA PRO A 109 -7.27 13.31 -8.01
C PRO A 109 -8.04 13.62 -6.70
N LYS A 110 -9.03 12.78 -6.37
CA LYS A 110 -9.79 12.86 -5.12
C LYS A 110 -9.41 11.73 -4.19
N GLY A 111 -9.06 12.05 -2.95
CA GLY A 111 -8.76 11.08 -1.90
C GLY A 111 -10.03 10.46 -1.33
N VAL A 112 -10.27 9.19 -1.67
CA VAL A 112 -11.39 8.42 -1.13
C VAL A 112 -10.97 7.81 0.20
N MET A 113 -11.60 8.23 1.29
CA MET A 113 -11.34 7.73 2.63
C MET A 113 -12.06 6.41 2.88
N LEU A 114 -11.32 5.38 3.25
CA LEU A 114 -11.84 4.06 3.58
C LEU A 114 -11.64 3.77 5.06
N SER A 115 -12.71 3.34 5.74
CA SER A 115 -12.63 2.92 7.14
C SER A 115 -12.22 1.45 7.26
N HIS A 116 -11.69 1.06 8.42
CA HIS A 116 -11.44 -0.34 8.75
C HIS A 116 -12.69 -1.19 8.60
N GLY A 117 -13.86 -0.67 9.02
CA GLY A 117 -15.14 -1.36 8.89
C GLY A 117 -15.56 -1.59 7.45
N GLY A 118 -15.34 -0.61 6.56
CA GLY A 118 -15.63 -0.74 5.13
C GLY A 118 -14.83 -1.86 4.48
N ILE A 119 -13.52 -1.91 4.75
CA ILE A 119 -12.63 -2.99 4.26
C ILE A 119 -13.09 -4.34 4.79
N LEU A 120 -13.35 -4.46 6.11
CA LEU A 120 -13.79 -5.70 6.73
C LEU A 120 -15.12 -6.20 6.17
N ASN A 121 -16.10 -5.30 5.95
CA ASN A 121 -17.39 -5.67 5.33
C ASN A 121 -17.20 -6.24 3.91
N ASN A 122 -16.32 -5.65 3.10
CA ASN A 122 -15.99 -6.18 1.79
C ASN A 122 -15.35 -7.57 1.89
N CYS A 123 -14.44 -7.77 2.84
CA CYS A 123 -13.81 -9.08 3.09
C CYS A 123 -14.83 -10.13 3.53
N GLU A 124 -15.74 -9.78 4.44
CA GLU A 124 -16.81 -10.68 4.91
C GLU A 124 -17.75 -11.08 3.76
N GLY A 125 -18.15 -10.11 2.92
CA GLY A 125 -18.99 -10.35 1.75
C GLY A 125 -18.30 -11.23 0.72
N ALA A 126 -17.06 -10.90 0.36
CA ALA A 126 -16.26 -11.68 -0.57
C ALA A 126 -16.02 -13.11 -0.06
N ASN A 127 -15.69 -13.29 1.21
CA ASN A 127 -15.47 -14.61 1.80
C ASN A 127 -16.74 -15.48 1.74
N LYS A 128 -17.92 -14.91 2.03
CA LYS A 128 -19.20 -15.64 1.90
C LYS A 128 -19.46 -16.09 0.47
N LEU A 129 -19.22 -15.21 -0.50
CA LEU A 129 -19.40 -15.52 -1.91
C LEU A 129 -18.40 -16.54 -2.40
N LEU A 130 -17.12 -16.33 -2.11
CA LEU A 130 -16.03 -17.13 -2.66
C LEU A 130 -16.00 -18.57 -2.10
N LYS A 131 -16.40 -18.78 -0.85
CA LYS A 131 -16.41 -20.12 -0.21
C LYS A 131 -17.10 -21.22 -1.02
N THR A 132 -18.01 -20.85 -1.89
CA THR A 132 -18.75 -21.78 -2.75
C THR A 132 -18.00 -22.15 -4.02
N PHE A 133 -16.99 -21.39 -4.43
CA PHE A 133 -16.33 -21.52 -5.73
C PHE A 133 -14.84 -21.82 -5.64
N ILE A 134 -14.19 -21.55 -4.49
CA ILE A 134 -12.74 -21.68 -4.37
C ILE A 134 -12.33 -22.89 -3.54
N SER A 135 -11.12 -23.36 -3.76
CA SER A 135 -10.49 -24.41 -2.95
C SER A 135 -10.21 -23.94 -1.50
N LYS A 136 -9.82 -24.89 -0.64
CA LYS A 136 -9.43 -24.56 0.76
C LYS A 136 -8.22 -23.62 0.87
N LYS A 137 -7.37 -23.61 -0.16
CA LYS A 137 -6.19 -22.72 -0.26
C LYS A 137 -6.15 -22.15 -1.68
N PRO A 138 -7.01 -21.16 -1.97
CA PRO A 138 -7.15 -20.66 -3.33
C PRO A 138 -5.88 -19.95 -3.78
N LYS A 139 -5.60 -20.04 -5.07
CA LYS A 139 -4.50 -19.33 -5.71
C LYS A 139 -5.00 -18.05 -6.31
N PHE A 140 -4.39 -16.96 -5.91
CA PHE A 140 -4.65 -15.62 -6.45
C PHE A 140 -3.44 -15.15 -7.25
N LEU A 141 -3.68 -14.51 -8.38
CA LEU A 141 -2.66 -13.79 -9.14
C LEU A 141 -2.94 -12.27 -9.06
N THR A 142 -2.11 -11.56 -8.34
CA THR A 142 -2.16 -10.11 -8.18
C THR A 142 -1.38 -9.45 -9.31
N TRP A 143 -1.99 -8.51 -10.03
CA TRP A 143 -1.37 -7.83 -11.16
C TRP A 143 -1.62 -6.32 -11.20
N LEU A 144 -2.64 -5.84 -10.51
CA LEU A 144 -2.88 -4.41 -10.35
C LEU A 144 -2.03 -3.82 -9.21
N PRO A 145 -1.69 -2.53 -9.26
CA PRO A 145 -0.99 -1.88 -8.16
C PRO A 145 -1.90 -1.70 -6.94
N LEU A 146 -1.32 -1.71 -5.73
CA LEU A 146 -2.05 -1.49 -4.48
C LEU A 146 -2.71 -0.11 -4.36
N SER A 147 -2.32 0.84 -5.18
CA SER A 147 -2.98 2.13 -5.33
C SER A 147 -4.33 2.05 -6.06
N HIS A 148 -4.62 0.92 -6.72
CA HIS A 148 -5.92 0.66 -7.31
C HIS A 148 -6.89 0.14 -6.25
N SER A 149 -8.09 0.74 -6.14
CA SER A 149 -9.07 0.42 -5.09
C SER A 149 -9.50 -1.05 -5.06
N TYR A 150 -9.63 -1.67 -6.24
CA TYR A 150 -9.96 -3.09 -6.35
C TYR A 150 -8.85 -3.97 -5.74
N GLU A 151 -7.61 -3.82 -6.22
CA GLU A 151 -6.49 -4.62 -5.74
C GLU A 151 -6.24 -4.40 -4.25
N HIS A 152 -6.36 -3.17 -3.79
CA HIS A 152 -6.24 -2.85 -2.37
C HIS A 152 -7.24 -3.66 -1.51
N THR A 153 -8.48 -3.80 -1.97
CA THR A 153 -9.49 -4.62 -1.28
C THR A 153 -9.18 -6.10 -1.40
N VAL A 154 -8.78 -6.57 -2.59
CA VAL A 154 -8.47 -7.98 -2.85
C VAL A 154 -7.32 -8.48 -1.97
N GLN A 155 -6.32 -7.66 -1.67
CA GLN A 155 -5.22 -8.02 -0.77
C GLN A 155 -5.73 -8.43 0.63
N PHE A 156 -6.73 -7.75 1.17
CA PHE A 156 -7.33 -8.14 2.45
C PHE A 156 -8.20 -9.39 2.32
N VAL A 157 -8.93 -9.55 1.22
CA VAL A 157 -9.69 -10.77 0.94
C VAL A 157 -8.77 -11.98 0.88
N GLN A 158 -7.62 -11.88 0.21
CA GLN A 158 -6.60 -12.93 0.13
C GLN A 158 -6.14 -13.42 1.52
N ILE A 159 -5.95 -12.48 2.46
CA ILE A 159 -5.60 -12.81 3.85
C ILE A 159 -6.75 -13.55 4.53
N VAL A 160 -7.97 -13.07 4.38
CA VAL A 160 -9.16 -13.65 5.04
C VAL A 160 -9.46 -15.07 4.55
N VAL A 161 -9.28 -15.35 3.27
CA VAL A 161 -9.52 -16.69 2.70
C VAL A 161 -8.31 -17.63 2.82
N GLY A 162 -7.18 -17.15 3.35
CA GLY A 162 -5.95 -17.93 3.48
C GLY A 162 -5.34 -18.32 2.14
N ALA A 163 -5.37 -17.40 1.18
CA ALA A 163 -4.93 -17.63 -0.19
C ALA A 163 -3.42 -17.83 -0.32
N LYS A 164 -3.02 -18.59 -1.35
CA LYS A 164 -1.67 -18.55 -1.89
C LYS A 164 -1.61 -17.44 -2.95
N VAL A 165 -0.85 -16.40 -2.67
CA VAL A 165 -0.77 -15.21 -3.52
C VAL A 165 0.47 -15.26 -4.40
N PHE A 166 0.27 -15.03 -5.69
CA PHE A 166 1.31 -14.84 -6.68
C PHE A 166 1.24 -13.40 -7.19
N TYR A 167 2.39 -12.80 -7.45
CA TYR A 167 2.48 -11.46 -8.01
C TYR A 167 2.96 -11.56 -9.45
N ALA A 168 2.24 -10.94 -10.38
CA ALA A 168 2.65 -10.87 -11.76
C ALA A 168 3.92 -10.03 -11.91
N GLU A 169 4.85 -10.49 -12.74
CA GLU A 169 6.11 -9.78 -13.01
C GLU A 169 5.88 -8.44 -13.74
N SER A 170 4.98 -8.47 -14.73
CA SER A 170 4.55 -7.30 -15.50
C SER A 170 3.27 -7.64 -16.27
N ILE A 171 2.62 -6.62 -16.84
CA ILE A 171 1.44 -6.81 -17.70
C ILE A 171 1.78 -7.66 -18.92
N ASP A 172 2.93 -7.45 -19.52
CA ASP A 172 3.39 -8.20 -20.72
C ASP A 172 3.60 -9.69 -20.42
N LYS A 173 3.95 -10.02 -19.18
CA LYS A 173 4.16 -11.41 -18.74
C LYS A 173 2.93 -12.05 -18.10
N LEU A 174 1.82 -11.34 -18.01
CA LEU A 174 0.65 -11.78 -17.28
C LEU A 174 0.14 -13.16 -17.74
N ILE A 175 0.01 -13.37 -19.06
CA ILE A 175 -0.43 -14.66 -19.64
C ILE A 175 0.53 -15.80 -19.26
N LYS A 176 1.85 -15.54 -19.30
CA LYS A 176 2.85 -16.52 -18.88
C LYS A 176 2.69 -16.86 -17.40
N ASN A 177 2.59 -15.85 -16.55
CA ASN A 177 2.42 -16.04 -15.12
C ASN A 177 1.11 -16.76 -14.76
N MET A 178 0.01 -16.51 -15.51
CA MET A 178 -1.23 -17.28 -15.39
C MET A 178 -1.01 -18.78 -15.67
N GLY A 179 -0.27 -19.11 -16.73
CA GLY A 179 0.06 -20.50 -17.06
C GLY A 179 0.91 -21.18 -15.99
N GLU A 180 1.85 -20.47 -15.38
CA GLU A 180 2.76 -20.99 -14.35
C GLU A 180 2.06 -21.24 -13.00
N CYS A 181 1.21 -20.32 -12.54
CA CYS A 181 0.55 -20.46 -11.24
C CYS A 181 -0.83 -21.08 -11.29
N SER A 182 -1.51 -21.08 -12.46
CA SER A 182 -2.89 -21.54 -12.63
C SER A 182 -3.81 -20.97 -11.53
N PRO A 183 -4.06 -19.64 -11.52
CA PRO A 183 -4.82 -19.01 -10.44
C PRO A 183 -6.31 -19.35 -10.55
N GLU A 184 -6.98 -19.41 -9.40
CA GLU A 184 -8.45 -19.52 -9.34
C GLU A 184 -9.11 -18.12 -9.44
N ILE A 185 -8.37 -17.09 -8.99
CA ILE A 185 -8.85 -15.68 -8.99
C ILE A 185 -7.69 -14.75 -9.36
N MET A 186 -8.04 -13.69 -10.09
CA MET A 186 -7.13 -12.61 -10.44
C MET A 186 -7.87 -11.27 -10.56
#